data_7687efa470c26408652a07aaa1dde01c
#
_entry.id   7687efa470c26408652a07aaa1dde01c
#
_cell.length_a   1.000
_cell.length_b   1.000
_cell.length_c   1.000
_cell.angle_alpha   90.00
_cell.angle_beta   90.00
_cell.angle_gamma   90.00
#
_symmetry.space_group_name_H-M   'P 1'
#
loop_
_entity.id
_entity.type
_entity.pdbx_description
1 polymer ?
#
loop_
_entity_poly.entity_id
_entity_poly.type
_entity_poly.pdbx_seq_one_letter_code
_entity_poly.pdbx_strand_id
1 'polypeptide(L)'
;CAAPRIFDGLGILQGKRATNHPSQAQRMVQCQYEQSPVVVSQNLITSRGPGTALPFALTLVEKLRGPELSNTLADNMLVSYQEISI
;
A
#
# COMPACT_ATOMS: atom_id res chain seq x y z
N CYS A 1 -7.21 0.02 3.54
CA CYS A 1 -8.02 -0.98 4.22
C CYS A 1 -9.12 -1.50 3.28
N ALA A 2 -10.36 -1.09 3.47
CA ALA A 2 -11.47 -1.56 2.62
C ALA A 2 -11.67 -0.71 1.36
N ALA A 3 -11.20 0.51 1.35
CA ALA A 3 -11.47 1.47 0.28
C ALA A 3 -11.04 1.02 -1.14
N PRO A 4 -9.93 0.29 -1.32
CA PRO A 4 -9.53 -0.11 -2.67
C PRO A 4 -10.59 -0.89 -3.44
N ARG A 5 -11.51 -1.58 -2.76
CA ARG A 5 -12.60 -2.28 -3.46
C ARG A 5 -13.49 -1.32 -4.27
N ILE A 6 -13.60 -0.09 -3.81
CA ILE A 6 -14.39 0.93 -4.51
C ILE A 6 -13.71 1.29 -5.83
N PHE A 7 -12.39 1.51 -5.80
CA PHE A 7 -11.63 1.81 -7.00
C PHE A 7 -11.64 0.63 -7.97
N ASP A 8 -11.54 -0.60 -7.43
CA ASP A 8 -11.62 -1.80 -8.27
C ASP A 8 -12.97 -1.88 -8.97
N GLY A 9 -14.06 -1.62 -8.24
CA GLY A 9 -15.40 -1.62 -8.82
C GLY A 9 -15.62 -0.55 -9.90
N LEU A 10 -14.87 0.55 -9.82
CA LEU A 10 -14.93 1.62 -10.83
C LEU A 10 -13.99 1.37 -12.02
N GLY A 11 -13.24 0.27 -12.03
CA GLY A 11 -12.33 -0.04 -13.12
C GLY A 11 -10.98 0.66 -13.05
N ILE A 12 -10.74 1.47 -12.02
CA ILE A 12 -9.52 2.26 -11.89
C ILE A 12 -8.29 1.38 -11.67
N LEU A 13 -8.47 0.22 -11.05
CA LEU A 13 -7.38 -0.68 -10.71
C LEU A 13 -7.06 -1.71 -11.79
N GLN A 14 -7.77 -1.70 -12.90
CA GLN A 14 -7.57 -2.69 -13.95
C GLN A 14 -6.14 -2.64 -14.47
N GLY A 15 -5.48 -3.81 -14.49
CA GLY A 15 -4.08 -3.92 -14.94
C GLY A 15 -3.05 -3.45 -13.92
N LYS A 16 -3.47 -3.03 -12.73
CA LYS A 16 -2.55 -2.60 -11.66
C LYS A 16 -2.50 -3.63 -10.56
N ARG A 17 -1.37 -3.66 -9.84
CA ARG A 17 -1.25 -4.45 -8.62
C ARG A 17 -1.84 -3.66 -7.47
N ALA A 18 -2.52 -4.34 -6.56
CA ALA A 18 -3.14 -3.68 -5.41
C ALA A 18 -3.41 -4.69 -4.30
N THR A 19 -3.65 -4.15 -3.10
CA THR A 19 -4.07 -4.93 -1.95
C THR A 19 -5.21 -4.21 -1.24
N ASN A 20 -5.83 -4.90 -0.30
CA ASN A 20 -6.83 -4.30 0.60
C ASN A 20 -6.95 -5.14 1.86
N HIS A 21 -7.89 -4.80 2.72
CA HIS A 21 -8.15 -5.60 3.92
C HIS A 21 -8.63 -7.00 3.50
N PRO A 22 -8.11 -8.06 4.14
CA PRO A 22 -8.45 -9.43 3.75
C PRO A 22 -9.94 -9.72 3.72
N SER A 23 -10.73 -9.07 4.57
CA SER A 23 -12.19 -9.25 4.58
C SER A 23 -12.87 -8.81 3.28
N GLN A 24 -12.19 -8.02 2.46
CA GLN A 24 -12.72 -7.49 1.21
C GLN A 24 -11.96 -8.02 -0.02
N ALA A 25 -11.10 -9.02 0.18
CA ALA A 25 -10.25 -9.54 -0.90
C ALA A 25 -11.07 -10.05 -2.09
N GLN A 26 -12.23 -10.67 -1.83
CA GLN A 26 -13.07 -11.22 -2.88
C GLN A 26 -13.67 -10.16 -3.80
N ARG A 27 -13.66 -8.91 -3.40
CA ARG A 27 -14.19 -7.80 -4.20
C ARG A 27 -13.13 -7.17 -5.11
N MET A 28 -11.88 -7.63 -5.02
CA MET A 28 -10.77 -7.12 -5.81
C MET A 28 -10.60 -8.01 -7.04
N VAL A 29 -11.46 -7.83 -8.03
CA VAL A 29 -11.57 -8.75 -9.17
C VAL A 29 -10.91 -8.24 -10.44
N GLN A 30 -10.60 -6.95 -10.54
CA GLN A 30 -10.03 -6.35 -11.76
C GLN A 30 -8.53 -6.09 -11.66
N CYS A 31 -7.99 -5.99 -10.45
CA CYS A 31 -6.56 -5.77 -10.22
C CYS A 31 -5.80 -7.09 -10.13
N GLN A 32 -4.47 -6.99 -10.16
CA GLN A 32 -3.59 -8.08 -9.76
C GLN A 32 -3.45 -8.01 -8.24
N TYR A 33 -4.19 -8.84 -7.53
CA TYR A 33 -4.25 -8.80 -6.08
C TYR A 33 -2.98 -9.34 -5.44
N GLU A 34 -2.44 -8.62 -4.47
CA GLU A 34 -1.27 -9.02 -3.68
C GLU A 34 -1.60 -8.96 -2.20
N GLN A 35 -0.88 -9.78 -1.41
CA GLN A 35 -1.10 -9.85 0.03
C GLN A 35 -0.04 -9.11 0.84
N SER A 36 0.82 -8.35 0.19
CA SER A 36 1.84 -7.55 0.88
C SER A 36 1.20 -6.43 1.71
N PRO A 37 1.83 -6.04 2.82
CA PRO A 37 1.30 -4.96 3.68
C PRO A 37 1.07 -3.65 2.93
N VAL A 38 1.95 -3.31 2.00
CA VAL A 38 1.83 -2.13 1.14
C VAL A 38 2.19 -2.54 -0.28
N VAL A 39 1.42 -2.11 -1.24
CA VAL A 39 1.67 -2.38 -2.66
C VAL A 39 1.73 -1.06 -3.41
N VAL A 40 2.82 -0.86 -4.15
CA VAL A 40 3.01 0.29 -5.03
C VAL A 40 2.93 -0.19 -6.46
N SER A 41 2.03 0.40 -7.23
CA SER A 41 1.85 0.08 -8.64
C SER A 41 1.60 1.37 -9.39
N GLN A 42 2.59 1.83 -10.18
CA GLN A 42 2.50 3.11 -10.86
C GLN A 42 2.26 4.25 -9.85
N ASN A 43 1.20 5.02 -10.00
CA ASN A 43 0.84 6.11 -9.08
C ASN A 43 -0.14 5.67 -7.99
N LEU A 44 -0.35 4.37 -7.84
CA LEU A 44 -1.28 3.80 -6.88
C LEU A 44 -0.52 3.19 -5.71
N ILE A 45 -0.89 3.53 -4.49
CA ILE A 45 -0.35 2.93 -3.28
C ILE A 45 -1.53 2.45 -2.45
N THR A 46 -1.54 1.16 -2.15
CA THR A 46 -2.60 0.53 -1.36
C THR A 46 -2.00 -0.21 -0.17
N SER A 47 -2.80 -0.39 0.88
CA SER A 47 -2.36 -1.05 2.10
C SER A 47 -3.55 -1.76 2.75
N ARG A 48 -3.26 -2.67 3.71
CA ARG A 48 -4.24 -3.66 4.14
C ARG A 48 -5.05 -3.28 5.35
N GLY A 49 -4.54 -2.44 6.24
CA GLY A 49 -5.31 -2.12 7.43
C GLY A 49 -4.56 -1.24 8.43
N PRO A 50 -5.14 -1.03 9.60
CA PRO A 50 -4.52 -0.16 10.62
C PRO A 50 -3.12 -0.61 11.01
N GLY A 51 -2.87 -1.92 11.06
CA GLY A 51 -1.57 -2.46 11.42
C GLY A 51 -0.49 -2.20 10.39
N THR A 52 -0.81 -1.78 9.19
CA THR A 52 0.14 -1.43 8.14
C THR A 52 0.21 0.08 7.89
N ALA A 53 -0.38 0.89 8.77
CA ALA A 53 -0.48 2.34 8.56
C ALA A 53 0.88 3.04 8.54
N LEU A 54 1.81 2.66 9.42
CA LEU A 54 3.14 3.28 9.44
C LEU A 54 3.95 2.94 8.19
N PRO A 55 4.08 1.67 7.78
CA PRO A 55 4.70 1.36 6.49
C PRO A 55 4.03 2.07 5.31
N PHE A 56 2.71 2.19 5.32
CA PHE A 56 1.98 2.90 4.28
C PHE A 56 2.40 4.38 4.24
N ALA A 57 2.40 5.04 5.40
CA ALA A 57 2.79 6.45 5.49
C ALA A 57 4.24 6.66 5.07
N LEU A 58 5.14 5.78 5.49
CA LEU A 58 6.56 5.86 5.11
C LEU A 58 6.77 5.64 3.62
N THR A 59 5.96 4.79 3.00
CA THR A 59 5.99 4.60 1.55
C THR A 59 5.58 5.88 0.82
N LEU A 60 4.55 6.57 1.33
CA LEU A 60 4.16 7.86 0.77
C LEU A 60 5.30 8.88 0.85
N VAL A 61 5.97 8.97 2.00
CA VAL A 61 7.11 9.86 2.17
C VAL A 61 8.21 9.49 1.17
N GLU A 62 8.52 8.20 1.03
CA GLU A 62 9.55 7.76 0.09
C GLU A 62 9.23 8.19 -1.34
N LYS A 63 7.99 8.04 -1.77
CA LYS A 63 7.59 8.39 -3.13
C LYS A 63 7.58 9.89 -3.37
N LEU A 64 7.26 10.69 -2.35
CA LEU A 64 7.17 12.13 -2.48
C LEU A 64 8.48 12.87 -2.19
N ARG A 65 9.32 12.33 -1.30
CA ARG A 65 10.50 13.01 -0.80
C ARG A 65 11.77 12.17 -0.82
N GLY A 66 11.70 10.94 -1.27
CA GLY A 66 12.84 10.06 -1.43
C GLY A 66 13.09 9.12 -0.25
N PRO A 67 13.89 8.05 -0.49
CA PRO A 67 14.10 7.00 0.50
C PRO A 67 14.91 7.48 1.71
N GLU A 68 15.79 8.46 1.53
CA GLU A 68 16.66 8.93 2.60
C GLU A 68 15.84 9.53 3.75
N LEU A 69 14.90 10.43 3.42
CA LEU A 69 14.03 11.01 4.44
C LEU A 69 13.13 9.96 5.08
N SER A 70 12.58 9.06 4.28
CA SER A 70 11.73 7.99 4.77
C SER A 70 12.47 7.10 5.77
N ASN A 71 13.71 6.73 5.47
CA ASN A 71 14.53 5.92 6.36
C ASN A 71 14.86 6.67 7.66
N THR A 72 15.16 7.96 7.58
CA THR A 72 15.41 8.77 8.77
C THR A 72 14.18 8.81 9.67
N LEU A 73 13.01 9.00 9.11
CA LEU A 73 11.77 9.00 9.89
C LEU A 73 11.49 7.64 10.51
N ALA A 74 11.70 6.56 9.75
CA ALA A 74 11.50 5.21 10.27
C ALA A 74 12.40 4.94 11.47
N ASP A 75 13.67 5.32 11.38
CA ASP A 75 14.63 5.16 12.48
C ASP A 75 14.20 5.95 13.71
N ASN A 76 13.77 7.19 13.52
CA ASN A 76 13.32 8.04 14.62
C ASN A 76 12.06 7.51 15.29
N MET A 77 11.19 6.85 14.52
CA MET A 77 9.95 6.27 15.03
C MET A 77 10.10 4.82 15.48
N LEU A 78 11.31 4.25 15.36
CA LEU A 78 11.60 2.85 15.71
C LEU A 78 10.70 1.88 14.93
N VAL A 79 10.49 2.17 13.66
CA VAL A 79 9.66 1.35 12.76
C VAL A 79 10.54 0.51 11.85
N SER A 80 10.24 -0.79 11.76
CA SER A 80 10.86 -1.66 10.76
C SER A 80 10.23 -1.36 9.41
N TYR A 81 11.08 -1.01 8.43
CA TYR A 81 10.63 -0.51 7.13
C TYR A 81 10.79 -1.52 6.01
N GLN A 82 11.29 -2.70 6.33
CA GLN A 82 11.80 -3.62 5.31
C GLN A 82 10.76 -4.58 4.76
N GLU A 83 9.52 -4.51 5.24
CA GLU A 83 8.46 -5.43 4.84
C GLU A 83 7.53 -4.84 3.78
N ILE A 84 7.95 -3.77 3.13
CA ILE A 84 7.15 -3.08 2.12
C ILE A 84 7.42 -3.70 0.75
N SER A 85 6.35 -4.06 0.05
CA SER A 85 6.42 -4.51 -1.34
C SER A 85 6.30 -3.30 -2.26
N ILE A 86 7.38 -3.01 -2.93
CA ILE A 86 7.44 -1.89 -3.86
C ILE A 86 7.52 -2.39 -5.29
#